data_87d46f370f4f24dcdf4da01a3bd2c468
#
_entry.id   87d46f370f4f24dcdf4da01a3bd2c468
#
_cell.length_a   1.000
_cell.length_b   1.000
_cell.length_c   1.000
_cell.angle_alpha   90.00
_cell.angle_beta   90.00
_cell.angle_gamma   90.00
#
_symmetry.space_group_name_H-M   'P 1'
#
loop_
_entity.id
_entity.type
_entity.pdbx_description
1 polymer ?
#
loop_
_entity_poly.entity_id
_entity_poly.type
_entity_poly.pdbx_seq_one_letter_code
_entity_poly.pdbx_strand_id
1 'polypeptide(L)'
;MLITVLLATYNWPQALGLSLQSLRTQTDLNFEIVIVDDGSKEETRHKIFEFQKDFSVPIHHLWQEDLGFRKSRILNQGIAHAQGDYLVFLDGDCIVQPDFIAQHRKLAAPKYLVTGSRILCNQKLTNDLIAAVTWPGWSTWSALQWRLQRRINKCLPIFLKVPDNRWRAYSKFVWRRIKGCNMACWKIDAQAIGGFDEQLVGWGHEDADFVFRLQMHRNIFRKSGAFATEILHLWHKQGDRAQAEKNAAIVRAKIMAKA
;
A
#
# COMPACT_ATOMS: atom_id res chain seq x y z
N MET A 1 -5.89 -19.37 2.44
CA MET A 1 -5.79 -18.17 1.58
C MET A 1 -4.36 -17.65 1.67
N LEU A 2 -3.61 -17.65 0.59
CA LEU A 2 -2.32 -16.98 0.48
C LEU A 2 -2.56 -15.48 0.22
N ILE A 3 -1.76 -14.62 0.84
CA ILE A 3 -1.78 -13.17 0.61
C ILE A 3 -0.58 -12.78 -0.26
N THR A 4 -0.78 -11.99 -1.30
CA THR A 4 0.31 -11.34 -2.03
C THR A 4 0.40 -9.88 -1.66
N VAL A 5 1.55 -9.45 -1.14
CA VAL A 5 1.86 -8.03 -0.95
C VAL A 5 2.49 -7.50 -2.23
N LEU A 6 1.75 -6.64 -2.95
CA LEU A 6 2.26 -5.89 -4.10
C LEU A 6 2.95 -4.62 -3.56
N LEU A 7 4.28 -4.67 -3.48
CA LEU A 7 5.10 -3.61 -2.88
C LEU A 7 5.66 -2.71 -3.98
N ALA A 8 5.04 -1.53 -4.17
CA ALA A 8 5.43 -0.61 -5.23
C ALA A 8 6.64 0.23 -4.83
N THR A 9 7.64 0.30 -5.70
CA THR A 9 8.86 1.09 -5.45
C THR A 9 9.33 1.87 -6.68
N TYR A 10 10.04 2.97 -6.44
CA TYR A 10 10.77 3.74 -7.43
C TYR A 10 11.90 4.52 -6.78
N ASN A 11 13.15 4.22 -7.14
CA ASN A 11 14.37 4.96 -6.81
C ASN A 11 14.55 5.42 -5.34
N TRP A 12 14.05 4.62 -4.37
CA TRP A 12 14.25 4.90 -2.95
C TRP A 12 14.61 3.63 -2.14
N PRO A 13 15.83 3.06 -2.38
CA PRO A 13 16.24 1.79 -1.76
C PRO A 13 16.29 1.82 -0.25
N GLN A 14 16.54 2.97 0.37
CA GLN A 14 16.60 3.09 1.84
C GLN A 14 15.19 2.92 2.45
N ALA A 15 14.19 3.57 1.89
CA ALA A 15 12.81 3.44 2.35
C ALA A 15 12.29 2.01 2.13
N LEU A 16 12.54 1.45 0.94
CA LEU A 16 12.21 0.06 0.62
C LEU A 16 12.84 -0.92 1.62
N GLY A 17 14.11 -0.68 2.01
CA GLY A 17 14.79 -1.48 3.01
C GLY A 17 14.08 -1.49 4.36
N LEU A 18 13.60 -0.34 4.85
CA LEU A 18 12.83 -0.24 6.10
C LEU A 18 11.46 -0.94 5.97
N SER A 19 10.80 -0.79 4.83
CA SER A 19 9.54 -1.48 4.55
C SER A 19 9.72 -3.01 4.57
N LEU A 20 10.72 -3.54 3.87
CA LEU A 20 11.05 -4.97 3.86
C LEU A 20 11.44 -5.49 5.25
N GLN A 21 12.23 -4.73 6.03
CA GLN A 21 12.54 -5.10 7.42
C GLN A 21 11.28 -5.23 8.26
N SER A 22 10.30 -4.35 8.10
CA SER A 22 9.03 -4.43 8.83
C SER A 22 8.17 -5.62 8.37
N LEU A 23 8.21 -5.98 7.09
CA LEU A 23 7.55 -7.18 6.57
C LEU A 23 8.23 -8.48 7.05
N ARG A 24 9.53 -8.46 7.32
CA ARG A 24 10.25 -9.62 7.91
C ARG A 24 9.76 -9.96 9.31
N THR A 25 9.19 -9.01 10.04
CA THR A 25 8.72 -9.21 11.43
C THR A 25 7.25 -9.63 11.52
N GLN A 26 6.61 -10.03 10.42
CA GLN A 26 5.21 -10.41 10.43
C GLN A 26 4.96 -11.68 11.25
N THR A 27 3.87 -11.68 12.03
CA THR A 27 3.43 -12.84 12.83
C THR A 27 2.68 -13.88 12.02
N ASP A 28 2.17 -13.52 10.86
CA ASP A 28 1.52 -14.38 9.89
C ASP A 28 2.41 -14.50 8.66
N LEU A 29 3.00 -15.67 8.45
CA LEU A 29 3.97 -15.93 7.38
C LEU A 29 3.32 -16.54 6.12
N ASN A 30 2.00 -16.71 6.08
CA ASN A 30 1.33 -17.24 4.89
C ASN A 30 1.07 -16.12 3.85
N PHE A 31 2.16 -15.53 3.37
CA PHE A 31 2.14 -14.50 2.33
C PHE A 31 3.39 -14.57 1.46
N GLU A 32 3.36 -13.90 0.34
CA GLU A 32 4.49 -13.62 -0.54
C GLU A 32 4.59 -12.11 -0.80
N ILE A 33 5.74 -11.67 -1.27
CA ILE A 33 5.99 -10.29 -1.67
C ILE A 33 6.28 -10.26 -3.17
N VAL A 34 5.55 -9.46 -3.92
CA VAL A 34 5.86 -9.11 -5.30
C VAL A 34 6.23 -7.62 -5.33
N ILE A 35 7.52 -7.34 -5.44
CA ILE A 35 8.00 -5.98 -5.60
C ILE A 35 7.73 -5.55 -7.04
N VAL A 36 6.93 -4.50 -7.19
CA VAL A 36 6.56 -3.90 -8.47
C VAL A 36 7.31 -2.59 -8.62
N ASP A 37 8.34 -2.60 -9.46
CA ASP A 37 9.35 -1.56 -9.58
C ASP A 37 9.15 -0.77 -10.89
N ASP A 38 8.81 0.51 -10.76
CA ASP A 38 8.48 1.41 -11.88
C ASP A 38 9.73 2.03 -12.53
N GLY A 39 10.80 1.23 -12.68
CA GLY A 39 12.00 1.64 -13.41
C GLY A 39 13.13 2.16 -12.52
N SER A 40 13.29 1.62 -11.31
CA SER A 40 14.41 1.99 -10.45
C SER A 40 15.76 1.61 -11.03
N LYS A 41 16.79 2.31 -10.56
CA LYS A 41 18.19 2.09 -10.85
C LYS A 41 18.76 0.89 -10.06
N GLU A 42 19.99 0.50 -10.41
CA GLU A 42 20.69 -0.67 -9.85
C GLU A 42 20.78 -0.68 -8.29
N GLU A 43 20.85 0.48 -7.63
CA GLU A 43 20.90 0.54 -6.17
C GLU A 43 19.65 -0.09 -5.51
N THR A 44 18.47 0.15 -6.08
CA THR A 44 17.22 -0.48 -5.62
C THR A 44 17.24 -1.98 -5.89
N ARG A 45 17.71 -2.40 -7.08
CA ARG A 45 17.83 -3.81 -7.44
C ARG A 45 18.78 -4.56 -6.50
N HIS A 46 19.95 -3.99 -6.20
CA HIS A 46 20.89 -4.56 -5.25
C HIS A 46 20.25 -4.71 -3.86
N LYS A 47 19.53 -3.68 -3.40
CA LYS A 47 18.81 -3.76 -2.12
C LYS A 47 17.79 -4.88 -2.09
N ILE A 48 17.00 -5.07 -3.14
CA ILE A 48 16.04 -6.17 -3.26
C ILE A 48 16.76 -7.53 -3.20
N PHE A 49 17.84 -7.68 -3.96
CA PHE A 49 18.61 -8.91 -4.01
C PHE A 49 19.21 -9.29 -2.63
N GLU A 50 19.63 -8.31 -1.83
CA GLU A 50 20.08 -8.55 -0.45
C GLU A 50 18.97 -9.21 0.39
N PHE A 51 17.72 -8.71 0.28
CA PHE A 51 16.60 -9.28 1.02
C PHE A 51 16.14 -10.64 0.50
N GLN A 52 16.22 -10.89 -0.81
CA GLN A 52 15.82 -12.17 -1.39
C GLN A 52 16.63 -13.37 -0.85
N LYS A 53 17.87 -13.15 -0.37
CA LYS A 53 18.77 -14.21 0.08
C LYS A 53 18.32 -14.95 1.35
N ASP A 54 17.67 -14.24 2.26
CA ASP A 54 17.40 -14.75 3.61
C ASP A 54 16.02 -14.33 4.18
N PHE A 55 15.08 -13.97 3.28
CA PHE A 55 13.73 -13.65 3.71
C PHE A 55 12.92 -14.93 3.96
N SER A 56 12.09 -14.93 5.01
CA SER A 56 11.31 -16.11 5.42
C SER A 56 10.15 -16.47 4.47
N VAL A 57 9.76 -15.53 3.60
CA VAL A 57 8.73 -15.74 2.57
C VAL A 57 9.27 -15.38 1.19
N PRO A 58 8.66 -15.87 0.09
CA PRO A 58 9.12 -15.57 -1.26
C PRO A 58 9.07 -14.09 -1.56
N ILE A 59 10.13 -13.56 -2.20
CA ILE A 59 10.18 -12.21 -2.77
C ILE A 59 10.41 -12.34 -4.27
N HIS A 60 9.48 -11.85 -5.06
CA HIS A 60 9.59 -11.70 -6.51
C HIS A 60 9.84 -10.23 -6.86
N HIS A 61 10.68 -9.97 -7.85
CA HIS A 61 10.96 -8.61 -8.34
C HIS A 61 10.52 -8.48 -9.81
N LEU A 62 9.54 -7.64 -10.06
CA LEU A 62 9.10 -7.24 -11.38
C LEU A 62 9.58 -5.82 -11.62
N TRP A 63 10.27 -5.62 -12.74
CA TRP A 63 10.81 -4.33 -13.13
C TRP A 63 10.33 -3.96 -14.53
N GLN A 64 10.09 -2.69 -14.78
CA GLN A 64 9.84 -2.15 -16.11
C GLN A 64 10.77 -0.98 -16.38
N GLU A 65 10.99 -0.67 -17.65
CA GLU A 65 11.80 0.49 -18.06
C GLU A 65 11.22 1.81 -17.54
N ASP A 66 12.08 2.74 -17.08
CA ASP A 66 11.69 4.08 -16.64
C ASP A 66 11.30 4.96 -17.85
N LEU A 67 10.02 5.04 -18.10
CA LEU A 67 9.40 5.94 -19.08
C LEU A 67 8.42 6.90 -18.40
N GLY A 68 8.81 7.42 -17.22
CA GLY A 68 8.00 8.25 -16.36
C GLY A 68 7.05 7.44 -15.45
N PHE A 69 6.19 8.10 -14.70
CA PHE A 69 5.33 7.46 -13.72
C PHE A 69 4.27 6.56 -14.37
N ARG A 70 4.47 5.23 -14.31
CA ARG A 70 3.58 4.21 -14.87
C ARG A 70 3.22 3.13 -13.85
N LYS A 71 3.03 3.54 -12.61
CA LYS A 71 2.70 2.66 -11.49
C LYS A 71 1.52 1.72 -11.77
N SER A 72 0.47 2.21 -12.47
CA SER A 72 -0.69 1.38 -12.85
C SER A 72 -0.28 0.14 -13.66
N ARG A 73 0.63 0.31 -14.62
CA ARG A 73 1.09 -0.78 -15.50
C ARG A 73 1.87 -1.85 -14.72
N ILE A 74 2.83 -1.43 -13.90
CA ILE A 74 3.62 -2.43 -13.13
C ILE A 74 2.78 -3.10 -12.05
N LEU A 75 1.78 -2.41 -11.46
CA LEU A 75 0.81 -3.02 -10.56
C LEU A 75 -0.03 -4.09 -11.28
N ASN A 76 -0.42 -3.87 -12.53
CA ASN A 76 -1.16 -4.87 -13.32
C ASN A 76 -0.30 -6.11 -13.60
N GLN A 77 0.99 -5.93 -13.90
CA GLN A 77 1.93 -7.06 -14.00
C GLN A 77 2.02 -7.82 -12.68
N GLY A 78 2.09 -7.09 -11.54
CA GLY A 78 2.07 -7.67 -10.21
C GLY A 78 0.79 -8.47 -9.92
N ILE A 79 -0.38 -7.94 -10.26
CA ILE A 79 -1.68 -8.65 -10.13
C ILE A 79 -1.68 -9.95 -10.95
N ALA A 80 -1.14 -9.94 -12.15
CA ALA A 80 -1.04 -11.13 -13.00
C ALA A 80 -0.07 -12.16 -12.41
N HIS A 81 1.08 -11.73 -11.90
CA HIS A 81 2.13 -12.59 -11.34
C HIS A 81 1.75 -13.19 -9.98
N ALA A 82 1.00 -12.47 -9.14
CA ALA A 82 0.64 -12.87 -7.79
C ALA A 82 0.10 -14.31 -7.71
N GLN A 83 0.59 -15.09 -6.74
CA GLN A 83 0.09 -16.45 -6.49
C GLN A 83 -1.05 -16.46 -5.45
N GLY A 84 -1.12 -15.41 -4.62
CA GLY A 84 -2.14 -15.30 -3.58
C GLY A 84 -3.54 -14.98 -4.11
N ASP A 85 -4.54 -15.44 -3.39
CA ASP A 85 -5.97 -15.14 -3.67
C ASP A 85 -6.36 -13.73 -3.28
N TYR A 86 -5.62 -13.14 -2.33
CA TYR A 86 -5.88 -11.82 -1.75
C TYR A 86 -4.66 -10.92 -1.92
N LEU A 87 -4.88 -9.74 -2.49
CA LEU A 87 -3.86 -8.76 -2.82
C LEU A 87 -3.83 -7.65 -1.79
N VAL A 88 -2.65 -7.30 -1.29
CA VAL A 88 -2.41 -6.12 -0.46
C VAL A 88 -1.49 -5.18 -1.22
N PHE A 89 -1.98 -4.01 -1.58
CA PHE A 89 -1.21 -2.94 -2.23
C PHE A 89 -0.51 -2.11 -1.16
N LEU A 90 0.80 -2.00 -1.25
CA LEU A 90 1.65 -1.29 -0.30
C LEU A 90 2.71 -0.49 -1.05
N ASP A 91 2.97 0.75 -0.64
CA ASP A 91 4.09 1.52 -1.19
C ASP A 91 5.39 1.22 -0.44
N GLY A 92 6.53 1.30 -1.12
CA GLY A 92 7.86 0.96 -0.60
C GLY A 92 8.40 1.92 0.47
N ASP A 93 7.67 2.99 0.79
CA ASP A 93 7.95 3.93 1.86
C ASP A 93 7.01 3.76 3.08
N CYS A 94 6.36 2.59 3.15
CA CYS A 94 5.40 2.25 4.19
C CYS A 94 5.94 1.16 5.12
N ILE A 95 6.04 1.46 6.39
CA ILE A 95 6.49 0.53 7.44
C ILE A 95 5.25 -0.06 8.12
N VAL A 96 5.13 -1.37 8.13
CA VAL A 96 3.95 -2.10 8.62
C VAL A 96 4.11 -2.58 10.06
N GLN A 97 3.01 -2.76 10.78
CA GLN A 97 3.02 -3.36 12.12
C GLN A 97 3.21 -4.88 12.03
N PRO A 98 3.72 -5.55 13.09
CA PRO A 98 3.99 -6.99 13.06
C PRO A 98 2.76 -7.88 12.79
N ASP A 99 1.58 -7.37 13.06
CA ASP A 99 0.31 -8.07 12.84
C ASP A 99 -0.41 -7.66 11.52
N PHE A 100 0.25 -6.88 10.65
CA PHE A 100 -0.37 -6.29 9.46
C PHE A 100 -0.99 -7.33 8.53
N ILE A 101 -0.26 -8.40 8.20
CA ILE A 101 -0.77 -9.50 7.36
C ILE A 101 -1.93 -10.22 8.05
N ALA A 102 -1.80 -10.54 9.34
CA ALA A 102 -2.86 -11.15 10.13
C ALA A 102 -4.13 -10.30 10.19
N GLN A 103 -3.99 -8.97 10.28
CA GLN A 103 -5.13 -8.05 10.27
C GLN A 103 -5.80 -7.98 8.89
N HIS A 104 -5.04 -7.95 7.80
CA HIS A 104 -5.61 -8.04 6.47
C HIS A 104 -6.38 -9.33 6.27
N ARG A 105 -5.84 -10.48 6.72
CA ARG A 105 -6.51 -11.78 6.69
C ARG A 105 -7.84 -11.77 7.46
N LYS A 106 -7.88 -11.16 8.65
CA LYS A 106 -9.11 -11.02 9.44
C LYS A 106 -10.17 -10.15 8.78
N LEU A 107 -9.74 -9.10 8.06
CA LEU A 107 -10.65 -8.19 7.36
C LEU A 107 -11.09 -8.70 5.99
N ALA A 108 -10.37 -9.66 5.41
CA ALA A 108 -10.69 -10.24 4.11
C ALA A 108 -12.04 -10.96 4.17
N ALA A 109 -12.99 -10.49 3.39
CA ALA A 109 -14.30 -11.10 3.26
C ALA A 109 -14.76 -11.04 1.80
N PRO A 110 -15.52 -12.03 1.29
CA PRO A 110 -16.09 -11.97 -0.05
C PRO A 110 -16.89 -10.69 -0.25
N LYS A 111 -16.77 -10.09 -1.43
CA LYS A 111 -17.41 -8.81 -1.79
C LYS A 111 -16.94 -7.59 -0.99
N TYR A 112 -15.77 -7.65 -0.37
CA TYR A 112 -15.19 -6.50 0.32
C TYR A 112 -13.77 -6.22 -0.16
N LEU A 113 -13.48 -4.95 -0.36
CA LEU A 113 -12.12 -4.41 -0.40
C LEU A 113 -11.82 -3.70 0.93
N VAL A 114 -10.56 -3.64 1.32
CA VAL A 114 -10.09 -2.91 2.50
C VAL A 114 -9.33 -1.67 2.05
N THR A 115 -9.65 -0.51 2.62
CA THR A 115 -8.83 0.70 2.50
C THR A 115 -8.22 1.00 3.86
N GLY A 116 -6.91 0.87 3.94
CA GLY A 116 -6.17 1.08 5.17
C GLY A 116 -6.04 2.56 5.54
N SER A 117 -5.36 2.81 6.63
CA SER A 117 -5.04 4.12 7.12
C SER A 117 -3.52 4.25 7.30
N ARG A 118 -3.04 5.49 7.39
CA ARG A 118 -1.61 5.77 7.53
C ARG A 118 -1.33 6.75 8.65
N ILE A 119 -0.21 6.54 9.31
CA ILE A 119 0.41 7.44 10.27
C ILE A 119 1.52 8.17 9.52
N LEU A 120 1.40 9.47 9.39
CA LEU A 120 2.36 10.26 8.62
C LEU A 120 3.56 10.65 9.48
N CYS A 121 4.76 10.33 9.02
CA CYS A 121 6.00 10.86 9.54
C CYS A 121 6.23 12.29 9.08
N ASN A 122 6.92 13.08 9.90
CA ASN A 122 7.53 14.31 9.42
C ASN A 122 8.91 14.03 8.81
N GLN A 123 9.49 15.03 8.15
CA GLN A 123 10.79 14.91 7.49
C GLN A 123 11.91 14.51 8.46
N LYS A 124 11.91 15.06 9.67
CA LYS A 124 12.95 14.78 10.67
C LYS A 124 12.95 13.31 11.08
N LEU A 125 11.77 12.75 11.40
CA LEU A 125 11.69 11.32 11.75
C LEU A 125 12.10 10.43 10.58
N THR A 126 11.68 10.77 9.38
CA THR A 126 12.07 10.01 8.18
C THR A 126 13.57 10.01 7.98
N ASN A 127 14.23 11.17 8.10
CA ASN A 127 15.69 11.27 7.97
C ASN A 127 16.40 10.46 9.06
N ASP A 128 15.92 10.51 10.30
CA ASP A 128 16.51 9.74 11.41
C ASP A 128 16.39 8.22 11.17
N LEU A 129 15.23 7.75 10.68
CA LEU A 129 15.00 6.33 10.37
C LEU A 129 15.85 5.86 9.18
N ILE A 130 15.99 6.67 8.15
CA ILE A 130 16.84 6.38 6.99
C ILE A 130 18.32 6.32 7.40
N ALA A 131 18.77 7.27 8.24
CA ALA A 131 20.14 7.31 8.72
C ALA A 131 20.47 6.12 9.63
N ALA A 132 19.51 5.60 10.37
CA ALA A 132 19.68 4.42 11.23
C ALA A 132 19.85 3.11 10.41
N VAL A 133 19.49 3.11 9.13
CA VAL A 133 19.57 1.95 8.21
C VAL A 133 18.73 0.75 8.65
N THR A 134 18.56 0.58 9.95
CA THR A 134 17.82 -0.54 10.56
C THR A 134 16.53 -0.04 11.19
N TRP A 135 15.42 -0.71 10.90
CA TRP A 135 14.15 -0.44 11.56
C TRP A 135 14.24 -0.84 13.05
N PRO A 136 14.04 0.08 13.99
CA PRO A 136 14.19 -0.22 15.43
C PRO A 136 13.04 -1.06 16.01
N GLY A 137 12.08 -1.44 15.19
CA GLY A 137 10.88 -2.12 15.63
C GLY A 137 9.77 -1.17 16.13
N TRP A 138 8.61 -1.72 16.34
CA TRP A 138 7.46 -1.02 16.92
C TRP A 138 7.57 -1.00 18.43
N SER A 139 7.57 0.19 19.02
CA SER A 139 7.58 0.40 20.47
C SER A 139 6.50 1.40 20.86
N THR A 140 5.72 1.06 21.88
CA THR A 140 4.71 1.93 22.48
C THR A 140 5.33 3.25 22.95
N TRP A 141 6.47 3.15 23.60
CA TRP A 141 7.20 4.31 24.10
C TRP A 141 7.70 5.22 22.98
N SER A 142 8.34 4.64 21.96
CA SER A 142 8.80 5.41 20.78
C SER A 142 7.65 6.12 20.07
N ALA A 143 6.52 5.45 19.89
CA ALA A 143 5.35 6.04 19.25
C ALA A 143 4.77 7.21 20.05
N LEU A 144 4.74 7.09 21.39
CA LEU A 144 4.31 8.18 22.26
C LEU A 144 5.27 9.36 22.18
N GLN A 145 6.58 9.11 22.27
CA GLN A 145 7.60 10.15 22.12
C GLN A 145 7.49 10.85 20.76
N TRP A 146 7.39 10.12 19.68
CA TRP A 146 7.22 10.69 18.34
C TRP A 146 5.97 11.56 18.23
N ARG A 147 4.88 11.15 18.90
CA ARG A 147 3.65 11.95 18.91
C ARG A 147 3.79 13.24 19.73
N LEU A 148 4.40 13.18 20.90
CA LEU A 148 4.69 14.35 21.74
C LEU A 148 5.64 15.33 21.05
N GLN A 149 6.64 14.82 20.34
CA GLN A 149 7.58 15.60 19.54
C GLN A 149 7.00 16.06 18.18
N ARG A 150 5.72 15.81 17.89
CA ARG A 150 5.05 16.12 16.62
C ARG A 150 5.75 15.50 15.41
N ARG A 151 6.43 14.36 15.60
CA ARG A 151 7.10 13.63 14.52
C ARG A 151 6.15 12.74 13.72
N ILE A 152 5.02 12.35 14.34
CA ILE A 152 3.91 11.63 13.70
C ILE A 152 2.59 12.35 13.98
N ASN A 153 1.64 12.23 13.05
CA ASN A 153 0.34 12.91 13.14
C ASN A 153 -0.64 12.27 14.13
N LYS A 154 -0.52 10.96 14.40
CA LYS A 154 -1.36 10.20 15.33
C LYS A 154 -0.61 8.96 15.84
N CYS A 155 -0.91 8.50 17.07
CA CYS A 155 -0.30 7.28 17.62
C CYS A 155 -1.34 6.27 18.16
N LEU A 156 -2.56 6.70 18.44
CA LEU A 156 -3.60 5.83 19.04
C LEU A 156 -3.81 4.51 18.28
N PRO A 157 -3.83 4.46 16.93
CA PRO A 157 -4.00 3.21 16.19
C PRO A 157 -2.83 2.22 16.30
N ILE A 158 -1.71 2.63 16.88
CA ILE A 158 -0.59 1.73 17.17
C ILE A 158 -0.92 0.84 18.37
N PHE A 159 -1.62 1.41 19.35
CA PHE A 159 -1.92 0.76 20.63
C PHE A 159 -3.26 0.06 20.64
N LEU A 160 -4.23 0.63 19.95
CA LEU A 160 -5.61 0.14 19.93
C LEU A 160 -5.90 -0.54 18.61
N LYS A 161 -6.33 -1.79 18.68
CA LYS A 161 -6.86 -2.54 17.54
C LYS A 161 -8.36 -2.72 17.69
N VAL A 162 -9.08 -2.40 16.63
CA VAL A 162 -10.54 -2.62 16.57
C VAL A 162 -10.77 -3.86 15.71
N PRO A 163 -11.50 -4.87 16.19
CA PRO A 163 -11.79 -6.08 15.42
C PRO A 163 -12.70 -5.79 14.22
N ASP A 164 -12.84 -6.78 13.34
CA ASP A 164 -13.80 -6.68 12.23
C ASP A 164 -15.24 -6.61 12.79
N ASN A 165 -15.99 -5.66 12.24
CA ASN A 165 -17.38 -5.43 12.62
C ASN A 165 -18.14 -4.67 11.50
N ARG A 166 -19.47 -4.62 11.61
CA ARG A 166 -20.33 -3.94 10.61
C ARG A 166 -20.05 -2.46 10.41
N TRP A 167 -19.52 -1.77 11.42
CA TRP A 167 -19.23 -0.33 11.34
C TRP A 167 -18.04 0.01 10.43
N ARG A 168 -17.25 -1.01 10.04
CA ARG A 168 -16.18 -0.84 9.07
C ARG A 168 -16.67 -0.77 7.63
N ALA A 169 -17.89 -1.25 7.35
CA ALA A 169 -18.41 -1.36 6.00
C ALA A 169 -19.04 -0.06 5.50
N TYR A 170 -18.74 0.28 4.26
CA TYR A 170 -19.28 1.44 3.56
C TYR A 170 -19.74 1.02 2.16
N SER A 171 -20.99 1.35 1.81
CA SER A 171 -21.54 1.14 0.48
C SER A 171 -21.22 2.30 -0.47
N LYS A 172 -21.19 3.53 0.05
CA LYS A 172 -20.98 4.73 -0.75
C LYS A 172 -19.50 4.89 -1.14
N PHE A 173 -19.27 5.27 -2.39
CA PHE A 173 -17.95 5.69 -2.84
C PHE A 173 -17.57 7.02 -2.19
N VAL A 174 -16.42 7.05 -1.52
CA VAL A 174 -15.87 8.26 -0.88
C VAL A 174 -14.42 8.41 -1.26
N TRP A 175 -14.18 9.22 -2.28
CA TRP A 175 -12.87 9.48 -2.88
C TRP A 175 -11.77 9.81 -1.87
N ARG A 176 -12.05 10.79 -0.98
CA ARG A 176 -11.05 11.32 -0.02
C ARG A 176 -10.48 10.31 0.98
N ARG A 177 -11.14 9.14 1.13
CA ARG A 177 -10.75 8.11 2.08
C ARG A 177 -9.95 6.97 1.45
N ILE A 178 -9.61 7.07 0.17
CA ILE A 178 -8.83 6.09 -0.54
C ILE A 178 -7.35 6.48 -0.47
N LYS A 179 -6.47 5.51 -0.20
CA LYS A 179 -5.03 5.68 -0.12
C LYS A 179 -4.37 4.46 -0.78
N GLY A 180 -3.85 4.64 -1.99
CA GLY A 180 -3.23 3.59 -2.78
C GLY A 180 -2.09 2.87 -2.08
N CYS A 181 -1.42 3.55 -1.16
CA CYS A 181 -0.34 2.99 -0.37
C CYS A 181 -0.75 1.94 0.68
N ASN A 182 -2.04 1.70 0.88
CA ASN A 182 -2.55 0.70 1.83
C ASN A 182 -3.98 0.32 1.45
N MET A 183 -4.12 -0.61 0.54
CA MET A 183 -5.41 -1.16 0.10
C MET A 183 -5.30 -2.68 -0.02
N ALA A 184 -6.44 -3.37 0.00
CA ALA A 184 -6.47 -4.79 -0.27
C ALA A 184 -7.80 -5.23 -0.88
N CYS A 185 -7.75 -6.25 -1.76
CA CYS A 185 -8.94 -6.85 -2.36
C CYS A 185 -8.65 -8.30 -2.81
N TRP A 186 -9.68 -9.02 -3.17
CA TRP A 186 -9.54 -10.32 -3.80
C TRP A 186 -8.96 -10.18 -5.20
N LYS A 187 -7.99 -11.05 -5.54
CA LYS A 187 -7.34 -11.08 -6.87
C LYS A 187 -8.36 -11.21 -7.99
N ILE A 188 -9.34 -12.10 -7.83
CA ILE A 188 -10.40 -12.32 -8.82
C ILE A 188 -11.22 -11.04 -9.10
N ASP A 189 -11.44 -10.19 -8.09
CA ASP A 189 -12.17 -8.95 -8.28
C ASP A 189 -11.31 -7.91 -9.00
N ALA A 190 -10.02 -7.81 -8.66
CA ALA A 190 -9.07 -6.94 -9.37
C ALA A 190 -8.95 -7.34 -10.85
N GLN A 191 -8.82 -8.64 -11.14
CA GLN A 191 -8.75 -9.16 -12.51
C GLN A 191 -10.04 -8.90 -13.28
N ALA A 192 -11.19 -9.07 -12.65
CA ALA A 192 -12.48 -8.90 -13.31
C ALA A 192 -12.78 -7.47 -13.77
N ILE A 193 -12.10 -6.46 -13.20
CA ILE A 193 -12.18 -5.07 -13.65
C ILE A 193 -11.01 -4.67 -14.57
N GLY A 194 -10.14 -5.63 -14.95
CA GLY A 194 -8.96 -5.37 -15.76
C GLY A 194 -7.80 -4.67 -15.02
N GLY A 195 -7.74 -4.75 -13.68
CA GLY A 195 -6.70 -4.12 -12.89
C GLY A 195 -6.83 -2.59 -12.81
N PHE A 196 -5.70 -1.89 -12.68
CA PHE A 196 -5.61 -0.43 -12.72
C PHE A 196 -5.76 0.09 -14.16
N ASP A 197 -6.35 1.27 -14.32
CA ASP A 197 -6.44 1.92 -15.63
C ASP A 197 -5.09 2.52 -16.02
N GLU A 198 -4.45 1.97 -17.05
CA GLU A 198 -3.14 2.41 -17.54
C GLU A 198 -3.18 3.74 -18.30
N GLN A 199 -4.37 4.24 -18.63
CA GLN A 199 -4.53 5.58 -19.21
C GLN A 199 -4.31 6.69 -18.17
N LEU A 200 -4.41 6.37 -16.87
CA LEU A 200 -4.08 7.29 -15.78
C LEU A 200 -2.57 7.34 -15.58
N VAL A 201 -1.90 8.07 -16.46
CA VAL A 201 -0.45 8.29 -16.42
C VAL A 201 -0.11 9.44 -15.49
N GLY A 202 1.04 9.34 -14.82
CA GLY A 202 1.46 10.33 -13.82
C GLY A 202 0.80 10.11 -12.46
N TRP A 203 1.19 10.93 -11.49
CA TRP A 203 0.74 10.77 -10.12
C TRP A 203 -0.72 11.20 -9.93
N GLY A 204 -1.50 10.35 -9.27
CA GLY A 204 -2.77 10.69 -8.64
C GLY A 204 -4.02 10.09 -9.29
N HIS A 205 -4.91 9.65 -8.42
CA HIS A 205 -6.26 9.17 -8.69
C HIS A 205 -6.40 7.77 -9.30
N GLU A 206 -5.30 7.07 -9.57
CA GLU A 206 -5.32 5.66 -10.02
C GLU A 206 -5.97 4.74 -8.98
N ASP A 207 -5.73 5.01 -7.71
CA ASP A 207 -6.32 4.29 -6.57
C ASP A 207 -7.84 4.55 -6.44
N ALA A 208 -8.23 5.81 -6.63
CA ALA A 208 -9.65 6.19 -6.58
C ALA A 208 -10.46 5.57 -7.74
N ASP A 209 -9.90 5.57 -8.95
CA ASP A 209 -10.49 4.90 -10.11
C ASP A 209 -10.64 3.39 -9.88
N PHE A 210 -9.59 2.74 -9.40
CA PHE A 210 -9.59 1.31 -9.11
C PHE A 210 -10.69 0.93 -8.11
N VAL A 211 -10.78 1.66 -6.99
CA VAL A 211 -11.83 1.42 -5.98
C VAL A 211 -13.22 1.72 -6.53
N PHE A 212 -13.38 2.79 -7.31
CA PHE A 212 -14.64 3.13 -7.95
C PHE A 212 -15.12 1.99 -8.87
N ARG A 213 -14.24 1.48 -9.73
CA ARG A 213 -14.58 0.38 -10.65
C ARG A 213 -14.93 -0.91 -9.91
N LEU A 214 -14.20 -1.25 -8.82
CA LEU A 214 -14.55 -2.39 -7.97
C LEU A 214 -15.95 -2.24 -7.39
N GLN A 215 -16.29 -1.07 -6.83
CA GLN A 215 -17.60 -0.84 -6.23
C GLN A 215 -18.73 -0.87 -7.26
N MET A 216 -18.53 -0.25 -8.42
CA MET A 216 -19.59 -0.09 -9.43
C MET A 216 -19.79 -1.30 -10.34
N HIS A 217 -18.71 -2.01 -10.72
CA HIS A 217 -18.81 -3.12 -11.66
C HIS A 217 -18.92 -4.49 -11.00
N ARG A 218 -18.47 -4.58 -9.73
CA ARG A 218 -18.44 -5.85 -8.99
C ARG A 218 -19.33 -5.85 -7.74
N ASN A 219 -20.00 -4.75 -7.44
CA ASN A 219 -20.78 -4.57 -6.20
C ASN A 219 -19.93 -4.88 -4.95
N ILE A 220 -18.68 -4.43 -4.97
CA ILE A 220 -17.75 -4.61 -3.86
C ILE A 220 -17.99 -3.50 -2.83
N PHE A 221 -18.20 -3.87 -1.59
CA PHE A 221 -18.26 -2.94 -0.48
C PHE A 221 -16.85 -2.58 0.00
N ARG A 222 -16.71 -1.43 0.62
CA ARG A 222 -15.44 -1.00 1.21
C ARG A 222 -15.45 -1.20 2.71
N LYS A 223 -14.43 -1.85 3.27
CA LYS A 223 -14.13 -1.87 4.70
C LYS A 223 -13.03 -0.87 5.04
N SER A 224 -13.17 -0.17 6.16
CA SER A 224 -12.08 0.64 6.73
C SER A 224 -11.07 -0.24 7.44
N GLY A 225 -9.80 -0.12 7.07
CA GLY A 225 -8.66 -0.72 7.77
C GLY A 225 -8.16 0.11 8.98
N ALA A 226 -8.78 1.26 9.25
CA ALA A 226 -8.39 2.10 10.39
C ALA A 226 -8.46 1.31 11.71
N PHE A 227 -7.47 1.49 12.58
CA PHE A 227 -7.28 0.72 13.81
C PHE A 227 -7.15 -0.80 13.60
N ALA A 228 -6.68 -1.23 12.44
CA ALA A 228 -6.35 -2.62 12.15
C ALA A 228 -5.08 -2.71 11.28
N THR A 229 -5.11 -2.12 10.10
CA THR A 229 -4.01 -2.19 9.10
C THR A 229 -3.28 -0.86 8.97
N GLU A 230 -2.98 -0.18 10.07
CA GLU A 230 -2.22 1.08 10.05
C GLU A 230 -0.78 0.84 9.63
N ILE A 231 -0.28 1.75 8.81
CA ILE A 231 1.12 1.82 8.40
C ILE A 231 1.76 3.13 8.85
N LEU A 232 3.07 3.13 9.06
CA LEU A 232 3.85 4.34 9.20
C LEU A 232 4.35 4.74 7.80
N HIS A 233 3.95 5.90 7.31
CA HIS A 233 4.30 6.39 5.99
C HIS A 233 5.42 7.42 6.12
N LEU A 234 6.56 7.14 5.53
CA LEU A 234 7.71 8.03 5.53
C LEU A 234 7.38 9.33 4.79
N TRP A 235 7.98 10.43 5.23
CA TRP A 235 7.83 11.71 4.55
C TRP A 235 8.66 11.72 3.27
N HIS A 236 8.04 12.14 2.19
CA HIS A 236 8.73 12.44 0.94
C HIS A 236 8.16 13.70 0.31
N LYS A 237 8.97 14.37 -0.50
CA LYS A 237 8.48 15.47 -1.34
C LYS A 237 7.40 14.89 -2.26
N GLN A 238 6.26 15.58 -2.34
CA GLN A 238 5.18 15.15 -3.22
C GLN A 238 5.66 15.18 -4.67
N GLY A 239 5.31 14.14 -5.43
CA GLY A 239 5.58 14.06 -6.85
C GLY A 239 4.90 15.19 -7.65
N ASP A 240 5.26 15.29 -8.91
CA ASP A 240 4.66 16.25 -9.83
C ASP A 240 3.14 16.03 -9.92
N ARG A 241 2.39 17.07 -9.62
CA ARG A 241 0.92 17.07 -9.66
C ARG A 241 0.34 17.55 -10.99
N ALA A 242 1.17 17.83 -11.99
CA ALA A 242 0.71 18.38 -13.27
C ALA A 242 -0.37 17.48 -13.93
N GLN A 243 -0.28 16.17 -13.77
CA GLN A 243 -1.26 15.22 -14.31
C GLN A 243 -2.44 14.94 -13.37
N ALA A 244 -2.33 15.27 -12.08
CA ALA A 244 -3.35 14.91 -11.08
C ALA A 244 -4.73 15.48 -11.41
N GLU A 245 -4.81 16.73 -11.89
CA GLU A 245 -6.09 17.34 -12.25
C GLU A 245 -6.71 16.72 -13.51
N LYS A 246 -5.88 16.34 -14.50
CA LYS A 246 -6.35 15.61 -15.69
C LYS A 246 -6.90 14.24 -15.31
N ASN A 247 -6.16 13.50 -14.48
CA ASN A 247 -6.60 12.20 -13.95
C ASN A 247 -7.89 12.36 -13.12
N ALA A 248 -7.99 13.39 -12.29
CA ALA A 248 -9.20 13.70 -11.55
C ALA A 248 -10.41 13.95 -12.47
N ALA A 249 -10.21 14.65 -13.58
CA ALA A 249 -11.28 14.91 -14.56
C ALA A 249 -11.78 13.62 -15.21
N ILE A 250 -10.86 12.71 -15.59
CA ILE A 250 -11.20 11.39 -16.14
C ILE A 250 -12.03 10.58 -15.14
N VAL A 251 -11.59 10.51 -13.88
CA VAL A 251 -12.31 9.75 -12.85
C VAL A 251 -13.67 10.37 -12.53
N ARG A 252 -13.78 11.71 -12.48
CA ARG A 252 -15.07 12.41 -12.32
C ARG A 252 -16.04 12.09 -13.46
N ALA A 253 -15.56 12.09 -14.72
CA ALA A 253 -16.39 11.73 -15.87
C ALA A 253 -16.93 10.31 -15.76
N LYS A 254 -16.10 9.34 -15.35
CA LYS A 254 -16.55 7.95 -15.11
C LYS A 254 -17.60 7.86 -14.00
N ILE A 255 -17.45 8.65 -12.92
CA ILE A 255 -18.41 8.69 -11.82
C ILE A 255 -19.76 9.25 -12.30
N MET A 256 -19.73 10.36 -13.06
CA MET A 256 -20.94 10.99 -13.60
C MET A 256 -21.68 10.11 -14.59
N ALA A 257 -20.96 9.34 -15.41
CA ALA A 257 -21.57 8.42 -16.38
C ALA A 257 -22.28 7.22 -15.73
N LYS A 258 -22.08 6.97 -14.43
CA LYS A 258 -22.65 5.87 -13.65
C LYS A 258 -23.68 6.34 -12.60
N ALA A 259 -23.76 7.64 -12.34
CA ALA A 259 -24.74 8.21 -11.43
C ALA A 259 -26.10 8.40 -12.09
#